data_bbfeb72cc2bd745d5a4afcf4a263f04d
#
_entry.id   bbfeb72cc2bd745d5a4afcf4a263f04d
#
_cell.length_a   1.000
_cell.length_b   1.000
_cell.length_c   1.000
_cell.angle_alpha   90.00
_cell.angle_beta   90.00
_cell.angle_gamma   90.00
#
_symmetry.space_group_name_H-M   'P 1'
#
loop_
_entity.id
_entity.type
_entity.pdbx_description
1 polymer ?
#
loop_
_entity_poly.entity_id
_entity_poly.type
_entity_poly.pdbx_seq_one_letter_code
_entity_poly.pdbx_strand_id
1 'polypeptide(L)'
;MKRFLIVLTALILGYLAYDTARYYLGWYIDLQPDAPVSAFMSTDAQHLYMDRGAGPEEFTIKGVNLGVGVPGEWATDYAVSKETYLRWFAQMQEMGANTVRVYITLHDDFYNAFYEYNTAREEANEEPLWLIHGVWVNDYIQNSHRDAYDKDFLETFVRDGRTLVDVLHGNKKISLG
;
A
#
# COMPACT_ATOMS: atom_id res chain seq x y z
N MET A 1 15.93 25.39 35.17
CA MET A 1 14.67 25.53 34.39
C MET A 1 14.88 26.04 32.98
N LYS A 2 15.44 27.24 32.72
CA LYS A 2 15.62 27.78 31.33
C LYS A 2 16.42 26.85 30.40
N ARG A 3 17.55 26.28 30.85
CA ARG A 3 18.37 25.36 30.05
C ARG A 3 17.63 24.07 29.69
N PHE A 4 16.84 23.53 30.59
CA PHE A 4 16.00 22.34 30.32
C PHE A 4 14.94 22.65 29.28
N LEU A 5 14.27 23.79 29.37
CA LEU A 5 13.28 24.20 28.35
C LEU A 5 13.92 24.37 26.97
N ILE A 6 15.11 24.97 26.88
CA ILE A 6 15.82 25.13 25.60
C ILE A 6 16.14 23.77 24.98
N VAL A 7 16.67 22.82 25.75
CA VAL A 7 16.98 21.48 25.27
C VAL A 7 15.71 20.76 24.82
N LEU A 8 14.65 20.80 25.60
CA LEU A 8 13.38 20.18 25.25
C LEU A 8 12.79 20.76 23.97
N THR A 9 12.80 22.09 23.82
CA THR A 9 12.34 22.75 22.59
C THR A 9 13.19 22.34 21.39
N ALA A 10 14.51 22.27 21.53
CA ALA A 10 15.39 21.83 20.45
C ALA A 10 15.11 20.37 20.01
N LEU A 11 14.85 19.48 20.97
CA LEU A 11 14.49 18.09 20.67
C LEU A 11 13.14 17.98 19.95
N ILE A 12 12.14 18.76 20.37
CA ILE A 12 10.84 18.79 19.71
C ILE A 12 10.97 19.32 18.27
N LEU A 13 11.69 20.43 18.09
CA LEU A 13 11.91 20.98 16.74
C LEU A 13 12.72 20.02 15.85
N GLY A 14 13.72 19.35 16.39
CA GLY A 14 14.49 18.34 15.68
C GLY A 14 13.63 17.14 15.27
N TYR A 15 12.76 16.68 16.16
CA TYR A 15 11.82 15.62 15.84
C TYR A 15 10.82 16.04 14.75
N LEU A 16 10.24 17.23 14.84
CA LEU A 16 9.31 17.74 13.83
C LEU A 16 9.97 17.90 12.47
N ALA A 17 11.22 18.41 12.44
CA ALA A 17 11.99 18.53 11.21
C ALA A 17 12.29 17.16 10.59
N TYR A 18 12.69 16.18 11.42
CA TYR A 18 12.90 14.79 10.98
C TYR A 18 11.60 14.16 10.44
N ASP A 19 10.49 14.26 11.18
CA ASP A 19 9.18 13.72 10.79
C ASP A 19 8.73 14.32 9.45
N THR A 20 8.89 15.64 9.27
CA THR A 20 8.56 16.32 8.02
C THR A 20 9.46 15.84 6.87
N ALA A 21 10.77 15.83 7.06
CA ALA A 21 11.70 15.40 6.03
C ALA A 21 11.46 13.96 5.61
N ARG A 22 11.29 13.07 6.59
CA ARG A 22 11.14 11.63 6.37
C ARG A 22 9.81 11.26 5.72
N TYR A 23 8.70 11.73 6.27
CA TYR A 23 7.38 11.22 5.94
C TYR A 23 6.59 12.08 4.97
N TYR A 24 6.88 13.38 4.88
CA TYR A 24 6.17 14.27 3.95
C TYR A 24 7.00 14.65 2.74
N LEU A 25 8.32 14.80 2.89
CA LEU A 25 9.21 15.11 1.77
C LEU A 25 9.85 13.87 1.15
N GLY A 26 9.75 12.69 1.82
CA GLY A 26 10.33 11.44 1.35
C GLY A 26 11.86 11.41 1.41
N TRP A 27 12.47 12.25 2.26
CA TRP A 27 13.92 12.28 2.43
C TRP A 27 14.33 11.25 3.47
N TYR A 28 15.12 10.28 3.05
CA TYR A 28 15.73 9.29 3.93
C TYR A 28 17.14 8.94 3.45
N ILE A 29 17.94 8.46 4.37
CA ILE A 29 19.27 7.96 4.08
C ILE A 29 19.13 6.46 3.85
N ASP A 30 19.41 6.01 2.63
CA ASP A 30 19.53 4.60 2.33
C ASP A 30 20.89 4.11 2.85
N LEU A 31 20.84 3.24 3.85
CA LEU A 31 22.03 2.66 4.45
C LEU A 31 22.56 1.43 3.69
N GLN A 32 21.80 0.94 2.71
CA GLN A 32 22.14 -0.24 1.91
C GLN A 32 21.73 -0.04 0.45
N PRO A 33 22.26 0.99 -0.24
CA PRO A 33 21.83 1.35 -1.59
C PRO A 33 22.10 0.23 -2.63
N ASP A 34 23.05 -0.64 -2.34
CA ASP A 34 23.42 -1.76 -3.21
C ASP A 34 22.79 -3.09 -2.76
N ALA A 35 21.89 -3.07 -1.78
CA ALA A 35 21.20 -4.28 -1.36
C ALA A 35 20.38 -4.86 -2.53
N PRO A 36 20.52 -6.16 -2.82
CA PRO A 36 19.74 -6.76 -3.89
C PRO A 36 18.25 -6.67 -3.57
N VAL A 37 17.47 -6.24 -4.56
CA VAL A 37 16.00 -6.28 -4.46
C VAL A 37 15.59 -7.74 -4.51
N SER A 38 15.04 -8.25 -3.41
CA SER A 38 14.44 -9.57 -3.39
C SER A 38 12.98 -9.47 -3.83
N ALA A 39 12.65 -10.15 -4.94
CA ALA A 39 11.26 -10.30 -5.36
C ALA A 39 10.82 -11.72 -5.01
N PHE A 40 9.80 -11.85 -4.17
CA PHE A 40 9.20 -13.15 -3.84
C PHE A 40 8.25 -13.67 -4.93
N MET A 41 7.92 -12.82 -5.92
CA MET A 41 7.12 -13.15 -7.07
C MET A 41 7.98 -13.11 -8.34
N SER A 42 7.80 -14.11 -9.19
CA SER A 42 8.42 -14.18 -10.51
C SER A 42 7.41 -14.69 -11.54
N THR A 43 7.72 -14.53 -12.80
CA THR A 43 6.86 -14.99 -13.90
C THR A 43 7.69 -15.52 -15.05
N ASP A 44 7.17 -16.51 -15.74
CA ASP A 44 7.57 -16.88 -17.09
C ASP A 44 6.53 -16.39 -18.11
N ALA A 45 6.55 -16.92 -19.32
CA ALA A 45 5.61 -16.50 -20.37
C ALA A 45 4.14 -16.91 -20.09
N GLN A 46 3.87 -17.79 -19.14
CA GLN A 46 2.55 -18.41 -18.94
C GLN A 46 2.10 -18.44 -17.47
N HIS A 47 3.04 -18.47 -16.51
CA HIS A 47 2.75 -18.74 -15.11
C HIS A 47 3.33 -17.64 -14.20
N LEU A 48 2.70 -17.49 -13.07
CA LEU A 48 3.19 -16.69 -11.95
C LEU A 48 3.71 -17.66 -10.87
N TYR A 49 4.86 -17.35 -10.31
CA TYR A 49 5.49 -18.13 -9.25
C TYR A 49 5.69 -17.29 -8.00
N MET A 50 5.57 -17.93 -6.85
CA MET A 50 5.84 -17.34 -5.54
C MET A 50 6.92 -18.14 -4.84
N ASP A 51 7.96 -17.46 -4.33
CA ASP A 51 9.00 -18.06 -3.50
C ASP A 51 8.80 -17.63 -2.04
N ARG A 52 8.49 -18.59 -1.20
CA ARG A 52 8.33 -18.42 0.25
C ARG A 52 9.58 -18.89 1.04
N GLY A 53 10.70 -19.04 0.36
CA GLY A 53 11.97 -19.50 0.95
C GLY A 53 12.27 -20.99 0.71
N ALA A 54 11.34 -21.73 0.10
CA ALA A 54 11.54 -23.14 -0.30
C ALA A 54 11.84 -23.31 -1.81
N GLY A 55 11.85 -22.20 -2.55
CA GLY A 55 11.94 -22.11 -4.00
C GLY A 55 10.62 -21.70 -4.64
N PRO A 56 10.63 -21.30 -5.92
CA PRO A 56 9.45 -20.81 -6.61
C PRO A 56 8.42 -21.92 -6.85
N GLU A 57 7.19 -21.70 -6.42
CA GLU A 57 6.03 -22.55 -6.65
C GLU A 57 5.00 -21.82 -7.51
N GLU A 58 4.28 -22.52 -8.37
CA GLU A 58 3.24 -21.92 -9.21
C GLU A 58 2.13 -21.32 -8.34
N PHE A 59 1.80 -20.05 -8.60
CA PHE A 59 0.78 -19.32 -7.86
C PHE A 59 -0.36 -18.90 -8.79
N THR A 60 -1.54 -19.48 -8.58
CA THR A 60 -2.75 -19.09 -9.30
C THR A 60 -3.51 -18.02 -8.51
N ILE A 61 -3.68 -16.83 -9.11
CA ILE A 61 -4.48 -15.75 -8.52
C ILE A 61 -5.96 -16.11 -8.58
N LYS A 62 -6.59 -16.22 -7.41
CA LYS A 62 -8.05 -16.28 -7.23
C LYS A 62 -8.46 -15.01 -6.51
N GLY A 63 -8.66 -13.94 -7.29
CA GLY A 63 -8.72 -12.59 -6.76
C GLY A 63 -10.11 -11.98 -6.75
N VAL A 64 -10.36 -11.10 -5.78
CA VAL A 64 -11.54 -10.24 -5.70
C VAL A 64 -11.09 -8.78 -5.84
N ASN A 65 -11.75 -8.03 -6.72
CA ASN A 65 -11.58 -6.58 -6.80
C ASN A 65 -12.38 -5.92 -5.67
N LEU A 66 -11.71 -5.13 -4.86
CA LEU A 66 -12.32 -4.43 -3.74
C LEU A 66 -12.31 -2.91 -4.00
N GLY A 67 -13.46 -2.31 -3.89
CA GLY A 67 -13.63 -0.85 -3.94
C GLY A 67 -13.82 -0.25 -2.55
N VAL A 68 -14.16 1.02 -2.51
CA VAL A 68 -14.40 1.81 -1.29
C VAL A 68 -15.88 2.08 -1.02
N GLY A 69 -16.78 1.59 -1.87
CA GLY A 69 -18.21 1.85 -1.77
C GLY A 69 -18.95 0.80 -0.96
N VAL A 70 -19.90 1.25 -0.16
CA VAL A 70 -20.97 0.42 0.42
C VAL A 70 -22.29 0.82 -0.21
N PRO A 71 -23.26 -0.08 -0.36
CA PRO A 71 -24.57 0.26 -0.89
C PRO A 71 -25.21 1.42 -0.09
N GLY A 72 -25.59 2.48 -0.79
CA GLY A 72 -26.19 3.67 -0.17
C GLY A 72 -25.21 4.79 0.19
N GLU A 73 -23.92 4.55 0.09
CA GLU A 73 -22.87 5.52 0.38
C GLU A 73 -22.10 5.91 -0.90
N TRP A 74 -21.53 7.09 -0.92
CA TRP A 74 -20.65 7.50 -2.01
C TRP A 74 -19.27 6.86 -1.85
N ALA A 75 -18.69 6.40 -2.94
CA ALA A 75 -17.36 5.76 -2.92
C ALA A 75 -16.24 6.68 -2.41
N THR A 76 -16.44 7.99 -2.46
CA THR A 76 -15.50 9.01 -1.97
C THR A 76 -15.58 9.25 -0.46
N ASP A 77 -16.63 8.76 0.21
CA ASP A 77 -16.85 9.04 1.63
C ASP A 77 -16.04 8.10 2.55
N TYR A 78 -15.31 7.13 1.96
CA TYR A 78 -14.49 6.14 2.69
C TYR A 78 -15.23 5.50 3.87
N ALA A 79 -16.53 5.20 3.66
CA ALA A 79 -17.44 4.75 4.70
C ALA A 79 -17.20 3.32 5.19
N VAL A 80 -16.21 2.62 4.64
CA VAL A 80 -15.91 1.24 5.00
C VAL A 80 -15.02 1.21 6.23
N SER A 81 -15.57 0.73 7.34
CA SER A 81 -14.81 0.59 8.59
C SER A 81 -13.86 -0.62 8.56
N LYS A 82 -12.90 -0.60 9.47
CA LYS A 82 -11.94 -1.70 9.68
C LYS A 82 -12.66 -3.04 9.92
N GLU A 83 -13.72 -3.06 10.75
CA GLU A 83 -14.49 -4.27 11.04
C GLU A 83 -15.19 -4.82 9.80
N THR A 84 -15.62 -3.94 8.91
CA THR A 84 -16.23 -4.34 7.65
C THR A 84 -15.19 -4.97 6.72
N TYR A 85 -13.99 -4.41 6.62
CA TYR A 85 -12.91 -5.01 5.87
C TYR A 85 -12.51 -6.39 6.42
N LEU A 86 -12.35 -6.53 7.73
CA LEU A 86 -12.04 -7.82 8.38
C LEU A 86 -13.07 -8.89 8.01
N ARG A 87 -14.36 -8.54 8.08
CA ARG A 87 -15.45 -9.44 7.68
C ARG A 87 -15.36 -9.81 6.19
N TRP A 88 -15.10 -8.84 5.31
CA TRP A 88 -14.98 -9.10 3.88
C TRP A 88 -13.80 -9.97 3.53
N PHE A 89 -12.66 -9.79 4.17
CA PHE A 89 -11.49 -10.65 3.97
C PHE A 89 -11.78 -12.10 4.35
N ALA A 90 -12.46 -12.31 5.47
CA ALA A 90 -12.88 -13.66 5.88
C ALA A 90 -13.83 -14.27 4.84
N GLN A 91 -14.84 -13.55 4.38
CA GLN A 91 -15.77 -14.01 3.36
C GLN A 91 -15.09 -14.32 2.02
N MET A 92 -14.10 -13.50 1.61
CA MET A 92 -13.32 -13.75 0.39
C MET A 92 -12.56 -15.07 0.49
N GLN A 93 -11.89 -15.34 1.59
CA GLN A 93 -11.17 -16.60 1.77
C GLN A 93 -12.10 -17.79 1.93
N GLU A 94 -13.26 -17.64 2.57
CA GLU A 94 -14.29 -18.67 2.62
C GLU A 94 -14.79 -19.06 1.22
N MET A 95 -14.88 -18.09 0.28
CA MET A 95 -15.17 -18.38 -1.13
C MET A 95 -14.00 -19.03 -1.89
N GLY A 96 -12.84 -19.18 -1.27
CA GLY A 96 -11.63 -19.72 -1.89
C GLY A 96 -10.77 -18.67 -2.61
N ALA A 97 -10.99 -17.37 -2.38
CA ALA A 97 -10.09 -16.32 -2.87
C ALA A 97 -8.80 -16.31 -2.05
N ASN A 98 -7.68 -16.07 -2.72
CA ASN A 98 -6.38 -15.92 -2.09
C ASN A 98 -5.79 -14.51 -2.27
N THR A 99 -6.44 -13.65 -3.05
CA THR A 99 -5.92 -12.34 -3.42
C THR A 99 -7.04 -11.30 -3.41
N VAL A 100 -6.78 -10.14 -2.82
CA VAL A 100 -7.59 -8.94 -2.99
C VAL A 100 -6.86 -7.94 -3.87
N ARG A 101 -7.57 -7.27 -4.78
CA ARG A 101 -7.02 -6.21 -5.59
C ARG A 101 -7.73 -4.90 -5.31
N VAL A 102 -6.94 -3.85 -5.05
CA VAL A 102 -7.42 -2.48 -4.92
C VAL A 102 -6.79 -1.60 -6.00
N TYR A 103 -7.45 -0.51 -6.34
CA TYR A 103 -7.08 0.33 -7.50
C TYR A 103 -6.40 1.63 -7.10
N ILE A 104 -6.66 2.10 -5.89
CA ILE A 104 -6.21 3.38 -5.34
C ILE A 104 -5.68 3.17 -3.94
N THR A 105 -4.97 4.16 -3.42
CA THR A 105 -4.64 4.21 -1.99
C THR A 105 -5.93 4.39 -1.20
N LEU A 106 -6.19 3.46 -0.27
CA LEU A 106 -7.37 3.44 0.57
C LEU A 106 -7.11 4.14 1.90
N HIS A 107 -8.17 4.35 2.69
CA HIS A 107 -8.06 4.82 4.06
C HIS A 107 -7.28 3.83 4.93
N ASP A 108 -6.72 4.29 6.03
CA ASP A 108 -5.91 3.50 6.97
C ASP A 108 -6.66 2.30 7.54
N ASP A 109 -7.98 2.36 7.68
CA ASP A 109 -8.82 1.24 8.10
C ASP A 109 -8.61 -0.02 7.23
N PHE A 110 -8.43 0.13 5.92
CA PHE A 110 -8.13 -0.99 5.04
C PHE A 110 -6.79 -1.64 5.39
N TYR A 111 -5.73 -0.83 5.51
CA TYR A 111 -4.38 -1.37 5.77
C TYR A 111 -4.27 -1.95 7.17
N ASN A 112 -4.90 -1.32 8.16
CA ASN A 112 -4.96 -1.83 9.53
C ASN A 112 -5.73 -3.16 9.59
N ALA A 113 -6.85 -3.27 8.89
CA ALA A 113 -7.61 -4.52 8.80
C ALA A 113 -6.81 -5.61 8.07
N PHE A 114 -6.14 -5.26 6.97
CA PHE A 114 -5.36 -6.21 6.19
C PHE A 114 -4.16 -6.77 6.99
N TYR A 115 -3.47 -5.89 7.71
CA TYR A 115 -2.39 -6.29 8.60
C TYR A 115 -2.89 -7.20 9.73
N GLU A 116 -3.94 -6.78 10.44
CA GLU A 116 -4.50 -7.56 11.55
C GLU A 116 -4.99 -8.93 11.08
N TYR A 117 -5.70 -8.97 9.94
CA TYR A 117 -6.21 -10.20 9.37
C TYR A 117 -5.10 -11.21 9.04
N ASN A 118 -4.07 -10.74 8.32
CA ASN A 118 -2.96 -11.60 7.92
C ASN A 118 -2.08 -12.02 9.10
N THR A 119 -1.86 -11.15 10.09
CA THR A 119 -1.14 -11.51 11.32
C THR A 119 -1.84 -12.65 12.06
N ALA A 120 -3.15 -12.57 12.22
CA ALA A 120 -3.92 -13.63 12.87
C ALA A 120 -3.84 -14.97 12.10
N ARG A 121 -3.82 -14.94 10.78
CA ARG A 121 -3.67 -16.14 9.95
C ARG A 121 -2.27 -16.73 10.03
N GLU A 122 -1.24 -15.89 10.02
CA GLU A 122 0.15 -16.33 10.19
C GLU A 122 0.36 -17.00 11.54
N GLU A 123 -0.16 -16.42 12.63
CA GLU A 123 -0.14 -17.01 13.97
C GLU A 123 -0.86 -18.37 14.03
N ALA A 124 -1.90 -18.54 13.21
CA ALA A 124 -2.64 -19.81 13.09
C ALA A 124 -2.00 -20.81 12.11
N ASN A 125 -0.88 -20.48 11.46
CA ASN A 125 -0.28 -21.22 10.35
C ASN A 125 -1.25 -21.46 9.18
N GLU A 126 -2.08 -20.47 8.89
CA GLU A 126 -3.03 -20.46 7.78
C GLU A 126 -2.52 -19.57 6.63
N GLU A 127 -3.01 -19.84 5.40
CA GLU A 127 -2.63 -19.08 4.22
C GLU A 127 -3.05 -17.62 4.33
N PRO A 128 -2.16 -16.63 4.07
CA PRO A 128 -2.50 -15.23 4.09
C PRO A 128 -3.36 -14.85 2.87
N LEU A 129 -4.03 -13.71 2.96
CA LEU A 129 -4.64 -13.05 1.83
C LEU A 129 -3.62 -12.12 1.18
N TRP A 130 -3.38 -12.28 -0.12
CA TRP A 130 -2.42 -11.47 -0.87
C TRP A 130 -3.04 -10.17 -1.37
N LEU A 131 -2.23 -9.13 -1.51
CA LEU A 131 -2.66 -7.82 -2.00
C LEU A 131 -2.02 -7.50 -3.35
N ILE A 132 -2.86 -7.21 -4.34
CA ILE A 132 -2.46 -6.52 -5.56
C ILE A 132 -2.90 -5.07 -5.44
N HIS A 133 -1.94 -4.19 -5.27
CA HIS A 133 -2.21 -2.77 -5.13
C HIS A 133 -1.94 -2.03 -6.44
N GLY A 134 -2.99 -1.43 -7.00
CA GLY A 134 -2.91 -0.64 -8.22
C GLY A 134 -2.60 0.83 -7.93
N VAL A 135 -2.12 1.51 -8.96
CA VAL A 135 -2.05 2.97 -9.03
C VAL A 135 -3.10 3.43 -10.02
N TRP A 136 -3.98 4.35 -9.61
CA TRP A 136 -5.04 4.84 -10.47
C TRP A 136 -4.46 5.64 -11.64
N VAL A 137 -4.89 5.30 -12.83
CA VAL A 137 -4.59 6.09 -14.02
C VAL A 137 -5.58 7.23 -14.12
N ASN A 138 -5.08 8.46 -14.23
CA ASN A 138 -5.93 9.64 -14.27
C ASN A 138 -6.80 9.68 -15.53
N ASP A 139 -8.11 9.49 -15.35
CA ASP A 139 -9.10 9.46 -16.43
C ASP A 139 -9.16 10.76 -17.24
N TYR A 140 -8.84 11.90 -16.61
CA TYR A 140 -8.80 13.19 -17.30
C TYR A 140 -7.80 13.19 -18.44
N ILE A 141 -6.66 12.54 -18.26
CA ILE A 141 -5.62 12.44 -19.30
C ILE A 141 -6.07 11.52 -20.43
N GLN A 142 -6.70 10.40 -20.10
CA GLN A 142 -7.28 9.49 -21.10
C GLN A 142 -8.38 10.19 -21.91
N ASN A 143 -9.28 10.90 -21.25
CA ASN A 143 -10.38 11.61 -21.88
C ASN A 143 -9.95 12.85 -22.68
N SER A 144 -8.75 13.37 -22.45
CA SER A 144 -8.16 14.47 -23.23
C SER A 144 -7.43 14.00 -24.49
N HIS A 145 -7.52 12.72 -24.85
CA HIS A 145 -6.83 12.11 -25.99
C HIS A 145 -5.29 12.28 -25.97
N ARG A 146 -4.71 12.40 -24.79
CA ARG A 146 -3.26 12.45 -24.64
C ARG A 146 -2.68 11.03 -24.67
N ASP A 147 -1.44 10.96 -25.15
CA ASP A 147 -0.68 9.73 -25.17
C ASP A 147 -0.26 9.31 -23.74
N ALA A 148 -0.24 8.02 -23.46
CA ALA A 148 0.30 7.47 -22.21
C ALA A 148 1.80 7.78 -22.01
N TYR A 149 2.50 8.16 -23.07
CA TYR A 149 3.89 8.64 -23.03
C TYR A 149 4.02 10.17 -22.90
N ASP A 150 2.90 10.89 -22.78
CA ASP A 150 2.93 12.32 -22.46
C ASP A 150 3.73 12.54 -21.16
N LYS A 151 4.64 13.49 -21.18
CA LYS A 151 5.58 13.72 -20.07
C LYS A 151 4.88 13.98 -18.75
N ASP A 152 3.85 14.83 -18.76
CA ASP A 152 3.13 15.22 -17.55
C ASP A 152 2.37 14.03 -16.95
N PHE A 153 1.82 13.17 -17.82
CA PHE A 153 1.18 11.92 -17.39
C PHE A 153 2.19 10.98 -16.77
N LEU A 154 3.30 10.72 -17.45
CA LEU A 154 4.31 9.78 -16.99
C LEU A 154 4.92 10.23 -15.65
N GLU A 155 5.25 11.52 -15.52
CA GLU A 155 5.80 12.07 -14.29
C GLU A 155 4.81 11.92 -13.12
N THR A 156 3.53 12.19 -13.35
CA THR A 156 2.48 12.04 -12.34
C THR A 156 2.30 10.58 -11.95
N PHE A 157 2.19 9.68 -12.90
CA PHE A 157 1.99 8.25 -12.65
C PHE A 157 3.18 7.63 -11.89
N VAL A 158 4.41 7.96 -12.30
CA VAL A 158 5.62 7.49 -11.60
C VAL A 158 5.70 8.06 -10.18
N ARG A 159 5.36 9.33 -9.99
CA ARG A 159 5.30 9.95 -8.65
C ARG A 159 4.29 9.24 -7.76
N ASP A 160 3.09 8.95 -8.28
CA ASP A 160 2.03 8.31 -7.51
C ASP A 160 2.39 6.87 -7.18
N GLY A 161 3.02 6.14 -8.11
CA GLY A 161 3.57 4.82 -7.87
C GLY A 161 4.65 4.80 -6.78
N ARG A 162 5.59 5.74 -6.82
CA ARG A 162 6.60 5.90 -5.75
C ARG A 162 5.95 6.22 -4.41
N THR A 163 4.98 7.13 -4.40
CA THR A 163 4.24 7.48 -3.18
C THR A 163 3.57 6.26 -2.58
N LEU A 164 2.92 5.43 -3.40
CA LEU A 164 2.31 4.19 -2.93
C LEU A 164 3.33 3.26 -2.29
N VAL A 165 4.46 3.00 -2.96
CA VAL A 165 5.52 2.16 -2.42
C VAL A 165 6.03 2.71 -1.09
N ASP A 166 6.30 4.01 -1.01
CA ASP A 166 6.77 4.66 0.20
C ASP A 166 5.76 4.53 1.36
N VAL A 167 4.46 4.66 1.08
CA VAL A 167 3.39 4.49 2.08
C VAL A 167 3.34 3.06 2.59
N LEU A 168 3.34 2.07 1.69
CA LEU A 168 3.27 0.65 2.05
C LEU A 168 4.50 0.20 2.87
N HIS A 169 5.66 0.80 2.62
CA HIS A 169 6.88 0.54 3.39
C HIS A 169 7.04 1.43 4.64
N GLY A 170 6.04 2.25 5.00
CA GLY A 170 6.09 3.15 6.14
C GLY A 170 7.08 4.30 6.00
N ASN A 171 7.47 4.63 4.77
CA ASN A 171 8.41 5.70 4.45
C ASN A 171 7.74 7.04 4.21
N LYS A 172 6.42 7.08 4.08
CA LYS A 172 5.65 8.29 3.82
C LYS A 172 4.29 8.25 4.51
N LYS A 173 3.90 9.38 5.07
CA LYS A 173 2.52 9.62 5.55
C LYS A 173 1.75 10.36 4.47
N ILE A 174 0.49 9.98 4.29
CA ILE A 174 -0.45 10.70 3.43
C ILE A 174 -1.68 11.06 4.24
N SER A 175 -2.29 12.20 3.89
CA SER A 175 -3.63 12.57 4.35
C SER A 175 -4.57 12.29 3.18
N LEU A 176 -5.57 11.45 3.42
CA LEU A 176 -6.71 11.30 2.53
C LEU A 176 -7.75 12.28 3.03
N GLY A 177 -7.85 13.42 2.36
CA GLY A 177 -8.76 14.51 2.69
C GLY A 177 -10.18 14.24 2.24
#